data_b64b94e2d72794adf9299a201387db34
#
_entry.id   b64b94e2d72794adf9299a201387db34
#
_cell.length_a   1.000
_cell.length_b   1.000
_cell.length_c   1.000
_cell.angle_alpha   90.00
_cell.angle_beta   90.00
_cell.angle_gamma   90.00
#
_symmetry.space_group_name_H-M   'P 1'
#
loop_
_entity.id
_entity.type
_entity.pdbx_description
1 polymer ?
#
loop_
_entity_poly.entity_id
_entity_poly.type
_entity_poly.pdbx_seq_one_letter_code
_entity_poly.pdbx_strand_id
1 'polypeptide(L)'
;MYRGGGNSRLTSHNHGLRSVAFTLAEVLVTLGIIGVVSAMTVPTLMQNYQKQSYITQLHKVYNEVQQGALRYMTDRNAINLMEAGLTNSAAMQEFLRDNFKIVSMGTTDSDMPWNNVSYKNLNGGSWTSGTWGCGPCAVLASGAWVCADNPKCYTYSYGGHTSWYGMFFVDINGKKGPNIIGRDTFLMELWSDGVLDLPKVSPACRTLGVCDGDSIEAIRNTGTACEGSTTYTHQRCFANILNNNWEMNY
;
A
#
# COMPACT_ATOMS: atom_id res chain seq x y z
N MET A 1 54.83 -61.87 -56.31
CA MET A 1 53.64 -62.79 -56.29
C MET A 1 52.63 -62.32 -55.30
N TYR A 2 51.39 -62.17 -55.79
CA TYR A 2 50.08 -62.02 -55.09
C TYR A 2 49.85 -60.79 -54.20
N ARG A 3 49.09 -59.87 -54.63
CA ARG A 3 47.60 -59.69 -54.77
C ARG A 3 46.83 -59.83 -53.45
N GLY A 4 46.11 -58.83 -53.11
CA GLY A 4 45.01 -58.83 -52.15
C GLY A 4 44.43 -57.42 -51.94
N GLY A 5 43.58 -57.00 -52.89
CA GLY A 5 42.77 -55.77 -52.67
C GLY A 5 41.59 -56.08 -51.77
N GLY A 6 41.29 -55.16 -50.91
CA GLY A 6 40.11 -55.15 -50.09
C GLY A 6 39.48 -53.75 -50.10
N ASN A 7 38.59 -53.54 -51.09
CA ASN A 7 37.72 -52.37 -51.14
C ASN A 7 36.61 -52.50 -50.08
N SER A 8 36.76 -51.86 -48.94
CA SER A 8 35.63 -51.65 -47.99
C SER A 8 34.90 -50.37 -48.37
N ARG A 9 33.76 -50.56 -49.00
CA ARG A 9 32.77 -49.46 -49.21
C ARG A 9 32.19 -49.10 -47.86
N LEU A 10 32.53 -47.90 -47.38
CA LEU A 10 31.83 -47.24 -46.31
C LEU A 10 30.48 -46.76 -46.86
N THR A 11 29.41 -47.46 -46.49
CA THR A 11 28.06 -47.04 -46.71
C THR A 11 27.76 -45.89 -45.71
N SER A 12 27.80 -44.66 -46.21
CA SER A 12 27.32 -43.48 -45.48
C SER A 12 25.80 -43.58 -45.30
N HIS A 13 25.37 -43.97 -44.09
CA HIS A 13 23.99 -43.80 -43.70
C HIS A 13 23.71 -42.31 -43.45
N ASN A 14 23.26 -41.62 -44.48
CA ASN A 14 22.68 -40.32 -44.35
C ASN A 14 21.35 -40.44 -43.58
N HIS A 15 21.38 -40.29 -42.28
CA HIS A 15 20.18 -40.00 -41.51
C HIS A 15 19.70 -38.59 -41.92
N GLY A 16 18.82 -38.52 -42.90
CA GLY A 16 18.11 -37.32 -43.26
C GLY A 16 17.35 -36.82 -42.07
N LEU A 17 17.86 -35.75 -41.42
CA LEU A 17 17.10 -34.97 -40.47
C LEU A 17 15.89 -34.43 -41.21
N ARG A 18 14.72 -35.04 -41.01
CA ARG A 18 13.45 -34.48 -41.45
C ARG A 18 13.28 -33.16 -40.73
N SER A 19 13.62 -32.06 -41.39
CA SER A 19 13.22 -30.72 -40.91
C SER A 19 11.71 -30.65 -40.97
N VAL A 20 11.08 -30.66 -39.81
CA VAL A 20 9.63 -30.40 -39.70
C VAL A 20 9.43 -28.93 -39.97
N ALA A 21 9.04 -28.56 -41.17
CA ALA A 21 8.68 -27.19 -41.52
C ALA A 21 7.22 -26.95 -41.11
N PHE A 22 7.01 -25.96 -40.29
CA PHE A 22 5.64 -25.51 -39.92
C PHE A 22 4.95 -24.91 -41.14
N THR A 23 3.66 -25.18 -41.27
CA THR A 23 2.84 -24.55 -42.31
C THR A 23 2.48 -23.10 -41.88
N LEU A 24 2.30 -22.24 -42.86
CA LEU A 24 1.86 -20.85 -42.60
C LEU A 24 0.56 -20.79 -41.80
N ALA A 25 -0.36 -21.73 -42.08
CA ALA A 25 -1.63 -21.83 -41.37
C ALA A 25 -1.47 -22.18 -39.88
N GLU A 26 -0.57 -23.13 -39.54
CA GLU A 26 -0.28 -23.48 -38.15
C GLU A 26 0.31 -22.31 -37.38
N VAL A 27 1.23 -21.55 -38.00
CA VAL A 27 1.81 -20.34 -37.36
C VAL A 27 0.75 -19.27 -37.17
N LEU A 28 -0.12 -19.02 -38.13
CA LEU A 28 -1.18 -18.02 -38.02
C LEU A 28 -2.20 -18.39 -36.95
N VAL A 29 -2.61 -19.66 -36.87
CA VAL A 29 -3.55 -20.13 -35.84
C VAL A 29 -2.93 -20.04 -34.46
N THR A 30 -1.68 -20.47 -34.27
CA THR A 30 -1.01 -20.39 -32.98
C THR A 30 -0.82 -18.94 -32.50
N LEU A 31 -0.39 -18.04 -33.39
CA LEU A 31 -0.27 -16.61 -33.06
C LEU A 31 -1.63 -15.98 -32.74
N GLY A 32 -2.69 -16.37 -33.45
CA GLY A 32 -4.06 -15.93 -33.17
C GLY A 32 -4.52 -16.36 -31.77
N ILE A 33 -4.32 -17.62 -31.40
CA ILE A 33 -4.67 -18.14 -30.07
C ILE A 33 -3.86 -17.43 -28.97
N ILE A 34 -2.55 -17.31 -29.15
CA ILE A 34 -1.69 -16.62 -28.18
C ILE A 34 -2.12 -15.15 -28.04
N GLY A 35 -2.42 -14.47 -29.13
CA GLY A 35 -2.88 -13.10 -29.12
C GLY A 35 -4.18 -12.92 -28.31
N VAL A 36 -5.18 -13.75 -28.51
CA VAL A 36 -6.45 -13.68 -27.77
C VAL A 36 -6.25 -14.01 -26.29
N VAL A 37 -5.53 -15.08 -25.98
CA VAL A 37 -5.26 -15.47 -24.58
C VAL A 37 -4.47 -14.36 -23.86
N SER A 38 -3.44 -13.82 -24.51
CA SER A 38 -2.64 -12.73 -23.91
C SER A 38 -3.46 -11.47 -23.69
N ALA A 39 -4.35 -11.10 -24.64
CA ALA A 39 -5.20 -9.92 -24.49
C ALA A 39 -6.16 -10.02 -23.29
N MET A 40 -6.58 -11.21 -22.90
CA MET A 40 -7.46 -11.44 -21.75
C MET A 40 -6.68 -11.59 -20.43
N THR A 41 -5.52 -12.19 -20.46
CA THR A 41 -4.78 -12.54 -19.22
C THR A 41 -3.81 -11.46 -18.75
N VAL A 42 -3.13 -10.76 -19.65
CA VAL A 42 -2.11 -9.76 -19.28
C VAL A 42 -2.68 -8.61 -18.45
N PRO A 43 -3.83 -7.98 -18.79
CA PRO A 43 -4.38 -6.90 -17.99
C PRO A 43 -4.69 -7.32 -16.55
N THR A 44 -5.27 -8.51 -16.36
CA THR A 44 -5.61 -9.04 -15.03
C THR A 44 -4.36 -9.33 -14.19
N LEU A 45 -3.33 -9.91 -14.80
CA LEU A 45 -2.06 -10.16 -14.12
C LEU A 45 -1.37 -8.85 -13.70
N MET A 46 -1.38 -7.84 -14.57
CA MET A 46 -0.82 -6.53 -14.26
C MET A 46 -1.55 -5.84 -13.11
N GLN A 47 -2.88 -5.90 -13.08
CA GLN A 47 -3.67 -5.34 -11.99
C GLN A 47 -3.37 -6.02 -10.65
N ASN A 48 -3.29 -7.35 -10.63
CA ASN A 48 -2.96 -8.11 -9.43
C ASN A 48 -1.54 -7.81 -8.95
N TYR A 49 -0.57 -7.72 -9.85
CA TYR A 49 0.80 -7.33 -9.52
C TYR A 49 0.87 -5.91 -8.93
N GLN A 50 0.13 -4.97 -9.50
CA GLN A 50 0.06 -3.60 -8.98
C GLN A 50 -0.55 -3.57 -7.57
N LYS A 51 -1.66 -4.28 -7.34
CA LYS A 51 -2.28 -4.39 -6.01
C LYS A 51 -1.28 -4.93 -4.97
N GLN A 52 -0.59 -6.02 -5.29
CA GLN A 52 0.44 -6.60 -4.40
C GLN A 52 1.61 -5.64 -4.15
N SER A 53 2.06 -4.92 -5.17
CA SER A 53 3.10 -3.90 -5.03
C SER A 53 2.65 -2.78 -4.09
N TYR A 54 1.42 -2.29 -4.23
CA TYR A 54 0.89 -1.23 -3.37
C TYR A 54 0.76 -1.70 -1.92
N ILE A 55 0.22 -2.90 -1.70
CA ILE A 55 0.12 -3.48 -0.36
C ILE A 55 1.48 -3.65 0.29
N THR A 56 2.48 -4.14 -0.44
CA THR A 56 3.83 -4.32 0.09
C THR A 56 4.44 -2.98 0.54
N GLN A 57 4.25 -1.92 -0.25
CA GLN A 57 4.73 -0.59 0.08
C GLN A 57 3.97 0.00 1.28
N LEU A 58 2.63 -0.14 1.31
CA LEU A 58 1.82 0.29 2.44
C LEU A 58 2.22 -0.43 3.74
N HIS A 59 2.38 -1.74 3.67
CA HIS A 59 2.79 -2.56 4.82
C HIS A 59 4.17 -2.16 5.34
N LYS A 60 5.08 -1.79 4.44
CA LYS A 60 6.39 -1.27 4.84
C LYS A 60 6.25 0.03 5.63
N VAL A 61 5.51 1.02 5.12
CA VAL A 61 5.27 2.29 5.82
C VAL A 61 4.58 2.05 7.17
N TYR A 62 3.56 1.21 7.18
CA TYR A 62 2.86 0.82 8.41
C TYR A 62 3.82 0.27 9.47
N ASN A 63 4.67 -0.68 9.10
CA ASN A 63 5.65 -1.28 10.01
C ASN A 63 6.71 -0.28 10.48
N GLU A 64 7.17 0.62 9.61
CA GLU A 64 8.13 1.67 9.97
C GLU A 64 7.54 2.62 11.01
N VAL A 65 6.28 3.03 10.85
CA VAL A 65 5.58 3.87 11.84
C VAL A 65 5.38 3.14 13.16
N GLN A 66 4.90 1.90 13.13
CA GLN A 66 4.66 1.10 14.34
C GLN A 66 5.96 0.88 15.14
N GLN A 67 7.03 0.50 14.47
CA GLN A 67 8.33 0.31 15.10
C GLN A 67 8.93 1.62 15.60
N GLY A 68 8.73 2.71 14.83
CA GLY A 68 9.14 4.05 15.22
C GLY A 68 8.41 4.51 16.49
N ALA A 69 7.10 4.32 16.53
CA ALA A 69 6.28 4.68 17.69
C ALA A 69 6.71 3.91 18.96
N LEU A 70 6.92 2.59 18.81
CA LEU A 70 7.40 1.76 19.92
C LEU A 70 8.79 2.22 20.42
N ARG A 71 9.71 2.48 19.51
CA ARG A 71 11.06 3.00 19.86
C ARG A 71 10.96 4.35 20.54
N TYR A 72 10.17 5.27 19.98
CA TYR A 72 9.99 6.62 20.52
C TYR A 72 9.50 6.62 21.98
N MET A 73 8.56 5.72 22.30
CA MET A 73 8.08 5.52 23.67
C MET A 73 9.15 4.85 24.56
N THR A 74 9.80 3.81 24.06
CA THR A 74 10.82 3.05 24.82
C THR A 74 12.01 3.92 25.19
N ASP A 75 12.56 4.69 24.25
CA ASP A 75 13.71 5.55 24.46
C ASP A 75 13.44 6.67 25.47
N ARG A 76 12.17 7.04 25.64
CA ARG A 76 11.72 8.08 26.59
C ARG A 76 11.08 7.51 27.86
N ASN A 77 11.12 6.18 28.02
CA ASN A 77 10.51 5.46 29.14
C ASN A 77 9.06 5.91 29.40
N ALA A 78 8.28 6.06 28.32
CA ALA A 78 6.91 6.55 28.34
C ALA A 78 5.91 5.44 28.01
N ILE A 79 4.71 5.51 28.58
CA ILE A 79 3.63 4.54 28.36
C ILE A 79 2.79 4.84 27.11
N ASN A 80 2.92 6.06 26.57
CA ASN A 80 2.24 6.47 25.35
C ASN A 80 3.01 7.60 24.65
N LEU A 81 2.64 7.88 23.39
CA LEU A 81 3.30 8.87 22.56
C LEU A 81 3.17 10.30 23.10
N MET A 82 2.07 10.60 23.81
CA MET A 82 1.85 11.91 24.40
C MET A 82 2.82 12.16 25.56
N GLU A 83 2.96 11.18 26.45
CA GLU A 83 3.94 11.21 27.55
C GLU A 83 5.36 11.25 27.02
N ALA A 84 5.64 10.55 25.91
CA ALA A 84 6.91 10.60 25.21
C ALA A 84 7.23 11.98 24.59
N GLY A 85 6.27 12.90 24.55
CA GLY A 85 6.44 14.25 24.02
C GLY A 85 6.05 14.44 22.56
N LEU A 86 5.42 13.45 21.91
CA LEU A 86 4.93 13.58 20.53
C LEU A 86 3.61 14.36 20.49
N THR A 87 3.66 15.65 20.85
CA THR A 87 2.47 16.47 21.11
C THR A 87 2.33 17.70 20.23
N ASN A 88 3.22 17.88 19.26
CA ASN A 88 3.21 19.04 18.36
C ASN A 88 3.88 18.71 17.02
N SER A 89 3.72 19.61 16.05
CA SER A 89 4.25 19.44 14.69
C SER A 89 5.78 19.30 14.65
N ALA A 90 6.52 20.00 15.52
CA ALA A 90 7.99 19.92 15.54
C ALA A 90 8.46 18.54 15.99
N ALA A 91 7.88 17.98 17.05
CA ALA A 91 8.15 16.63 17.51
C ALA A 91 7.80 15.58 16.43
N MET A 92 6.69 15.78 15.69
CA MET A 92 6.32 14.91 14.58
C MET A 92 7.30 15.01 13.40
N GLN A 93 7.87 16.18 13.14
CA GLN A 93 8.94 16.31 12.13
C GLN A 93 10.18 15.50 12.51
N GLU A 94 10.61 15.56 13.77
CA GLU A 94 11.73 14.74 14.27
C GLU A 94 11.40 13.25 14.16
N PHE A 95 10.22 12.85 14.64
CA PHE A 95 9.74 11.48 14.53
C PHE A 95 9.80 10.93 13.08
N LEU A 96 9.36 11.73 12.11
CA LEU A 96 9.43 11.33 10.71
C LEU A 96 10.88 11.25 10.21
N ARG A 97 11.76 12.18 10.58
CA ARG A 97 13.17 12.17 10.17
C ARG A 97 13.94 10.98 10.76
N ASP A 98 13.62 10.58 11.98
CA ASP A 98 14.29 9.48 12.66
C ASP A 98 13.89 8.11 12.10
N ASN A 99 12.70 8.01 11.53
CA ASN A 99 12.16 6.73 11.08
C ASN A 99 12.11 6.56 9.56
N PHE A 100 12.18 7.67 8.78
CA PHE A 100 12.10 7.63 7.33
C PHE A 100 13.25 8.37 6.65
N LYS A 101 13.66 7.89 5.48
CA LYS A 101 14.56 8.62 4.59
C LYS A 101 13.78 9.70 3.85
N ILE A 102 13.83 10.94 4.34
CA ILE A 102 13.09 12.07 3.82
C ILE A 102 13.91 12.81 2.76
N VAL A 103 13.29 13.15 1.64
CA VAL A 103 13.84 13.97 0.56
C VAL A 103 13.47 15.44 0.76
N SER A 104 12.21 15.70 1.09
CA SER A 104 11.70 17.04 1.40
C SER A 104 10.59 16.95 2.43
N MET A 105 10.40 18.03 3.19
CA MET A 105 9.36 18.14 4.21
C MET A 105 8.76 19.53 4.17
N GLY A 106 7.44 19.61 4.21
CA GLY A 106 6.67 20.84 4.32
C GLY A 106 5.83 20.85 5.59
N THR A 107 5.53 22.05 6.05
CA THR A 107 4.74 22.28 7.29
C THR A 107 3.51 23.14 7.07
N THR A 108 3.33 23.65 5.86
CA THR A 108 2.19 24.49 5.47
C THR A 108 1.43 23.85 4.31
N ASP A 109 0.16 24.20 4.14
CA ASP A 109 -0.67 23.68 3.04
C ASP A 109 -0.07 23.94 1.66
N SER A 110 0.67 25.05 1.48
CA SER A 110 1.36 25.38 0.23
C SER A 110 2.55 24.45 -0.08
N ASP A 111 3.16 23.88 0.96
CA ASP A 111 4.32 22.98 0.83
C ASP A 111 3.90 21.52 0.62
N MET A 112 2.58 21.25 0.66
CA MET A 112 2.06 19.89 0.54
C MET A 112 2.34 19.32 -0.84
N PRO A 113 2.88 18.08 -0.90
CA PRO A 113 3.24 17.48 -2.18
C PRO A 113 2.05 17.31 -3.14
N TRP A 114 0.84 17.23 -2.61
CA TRP A 114 -0.40 17.05 -3.38
C TRP A 114 -1.07 18.34 -3.87
N ASN A 115 -0.59 19.52 -3.54
CA ASN A 115 -1.25 20.80 -3.88
C ASN A 115 -1.59 21.01 -5.37
N ASN A 116 -1.06 20.20 -6.27
CA ASN A 116 -1.37 20.20 -7.69
C ASN A 116 -1.71 18.80 -8.21
N VAL A 117 -2.13 17.89 -7.33
CA VAL A 117 -2.49 16.52 -7.69
C VAL A 117 -3.97 16.31 -7.48
N SER A 118 -4.63 15.79 -8.50
CA SER A 118 -6.05 15.43 -8.43
C SER A 118 -6.19 14.00 -7.92
N TYR A 119 -6.86 13.83 -6.81
CA TYR A 119 -7.20 12.51 -6.26
C TYR A 119 -8.62 12.11 -6.66
N LYS A 120 -8.84 10.82 -6.77
CA LYS A 120 -10.14 10.22 -7.07
C LYS A 120 -10.53 9.19 -6.02
N ASN A 121 -11.82 9.00 -5.86
CA ASN A 121 -12.37 7.84 -5.16
C ASN A 121 -12.35 6.60 -6.06
N LEU A 122 -12.52 5.41 -5.50
CA LEU A 122 -12.59 4.16 -6.26
C LEU A 122 -13.71 4.15 -7.31
N ASN A 123 -14.80 4.89 -7.09
CA ASN A 123 -15.90 5.05 -8.06
C ASN A 123 -15.61 6.10 -9.16
N GLY A 124 -14.40 6.70 -9.18
CA GLY A 124 -13.99 7.69 -10.17
C GLY A 124 -14.37 9.14 -9.85
N GLY A 125 -15.16 9.39 -8.80
CA GLY A 125 -15.48 10.75 -8.33
C GLY A 125 -14.25 11.48 -7.80
N SER A 126 -14.23 12.80 -7.93
CA SER A 126 -13.14 13.62 -7.38
C SER A 126 -13.13 13.55 -5.86
N TRP A 127 -11.93 13.46 -5.30
CA TRP A 127 -11.69 13.59 -3.87
C TRP A 127 -10.91 14.88 -3.58
N THR A 128 -11.36 15.63 -2.59
CA THR A 128 -10.66 16.80 -2.09
C THR A 128 -10.16 16.53 -0.69
N SER A 129 -8.87 16.76 -0.46
CA SER A 129 -8.31 16.66 0.88
C SER A 129 -8.93 17.71 1.80
N GLY A 130 -9.21 17.33 3.05
CA GLY A 130 -9.41 18.28 4.12
C GLY A 130 -8.12 19.05 4.45
N THR A 131 -8.22 20.08 5.26
CA THR A 131 -7.06 20.81 5.78
C THR A 131 -6.30 19.93 6.77
N TRP A 132 -5.02 19.71 6.53
CA TRP A 132 -4.10 19.04 7.45
C TRP A 132 -3.53 20.10 8.39
N GLY A 133 -3.85 20.03 9.67
CA GLY A 133 -3.62 21.17 10.56
C GLY A 133 -2.61 20.95 11.68
N CYS A 134 -2.21 19.70 11.96
CA CYS A 134 -1.47 19.38 13.18
C CYS A 134 -0.10 18.73 12.94
N GLY A 135 0.33 18.61 11.71
CA GLY A 135 1.56 17.91 11.43
C GLY A 135 2.22 18.22 10.09
N PRO A 136 3.44 17.75 9.90
CA PRO A 136 4.20 17.91 8.67
C PRO A 136 3.79 16.91 7.60
N CYS A 137 4.16 17.26 6.36
CA CYS A 137 4.14 16.33 5.25
C CYS A 137 5.53 16.15 4.66
N ALA A 138 5.83 14.96 4.18
CA ALA A 138 7.15 14.63 3.68
C ALA A 138 7.09 13.79 2.40
N VAL A 139 8.07 14.00 1.53
CA VAL A 139 8.39 13.12 0.42
C VAL A 139 9.49 12.18 0.85
N LEU A 140 9.25 10.89 0.75
CA LEU A 140 10.20 9.85 1.13
C LEU A 140 11.12 9.51 -0.05
N ALA A 141 12.30 8.96 0.24
CA ALA A 141 13.25 8.49 -0.79
C ALA A 141 12.67 7.35 -1.65
N SER A 142 11.65 6.65 -1.18
CA SER A 142 10.89 5.68 -1.97
C SER A 142 10.01 6.30 -3.05
N GLY A 143 9.78 7.60 -3.00
CA GLY A 143 8.81 8.34 -3.82
C GLY A 143 7.43 8.43 -3.19
N ALA A 144 7.18 7.76 -2.07
CA ALA A 144 5.93 7.88 -1.33
C ALA A 144 5.82 9.27 -0.66
N TRP A 145 4.60 9.71 -0.46
CA TRP A 145 4.28 10.90 0.30
C TRP A 145 3.57 10.51 1.59
N VAL A 146 3.96 11.14 2.69
CA VAL A 146 3.33 10.93 3.99
C VAL A 146 3.00 12.27 4.62
N CYS A 147 1.84 12.33 5.28
CA CYS A 147 1.51 13.40 6.22
C CYS A 147 1.07 12.80 7.52
N ALA A 148 1.56 13.36 8.60
CA ALA A 148 1.32 12.83 9.93
C ALA A 148 0.98 13.94 10.90
N ASP A 149 -0.25 13.97 11.37
CA ASP A 149 -0.65 14.77 12.51
C ASP A 149 -0.09 14.15 13.80
N ASN A 150 0.29 14.98 14.75
CA ASN A 150 0.71 14.48 16.06
C ASN A 150 -0.51 13.90 16.83
N PRO A 151 -0.31 12.91 17.72
CA PRO A 151 -1.42 12.26 18.42
C PRO A 151 -2.24 13.15 19.36
N LYS A 152 -1.85 14.39 19.59
CA LYS A 152 -2.61 15.35 20.38
C LYS A 152 -3.64 16.14 19.55
N CYS A 153 -3.71 15.94 18.25
CA CYS A 153 -4.53 16.74 17.35
C CYS A 153 -6.03 16.51 17.54
N TYR A 154 -6.41 15.26 17.73
CA TYR A 154 -7.82 14.86 17.84
C TYR A 154 -8.08 13.97 19.05
N THR A 155 -9.33 13.90 19.45
CA THR A 155 -9.79 13.03 20.55
C THR A 155 -11.01 12.21 20.12
N TYR A 156 -11.07 11.01 20.67
CA TYR A 156 -12.24 10.14 20.58
C TYR A 156 -12.58 9.59 21.97
N SER A 157 -13.84 9.66 22.37
CA SER A 157 -14.29 9.21 23.69
C SER A 157 -15.26 8.03 23.54
N TYR A 158 -14.95 6.94 24.24
CA TYR A 158 -15.80 5.74 24.31
C TYR A 158 -15.66 5.07 25.67
N GLY A 159 -16.80 4.59 26.23
CA GLY A 159 -16.81 3.84 27.50
C GLY A 159 -16.27 4.63 28.69
N GLY A 160 -16.41 5.96 28.68
CA GLY A 160 -15.87 6.85 29.73
C GLY A 160 -14.37 7.15 29.59
N HIS A 161 -13.71 6.64 28.56
CA HIS A 161 -12.29 6.87 28.27
C HIS A 161 -12.13 7.83 27.08
N THR A 162 -11.24 8.81 27.21
CA THR A 162 -10.82 9.68 26.12
C THR A 162 -9.47 9.24 25.59
N SER A 163 -9.41 8.96 24.29
CA SER A 163 -8.19 8.58 23.59
C SER A 163 -7.78 9.68 22.60
N TRP A 164 -6.50 9.91 22.47
CA TRP A 164 -5.91 10.90 21.57
C TRP A 164 -5.37 10.23 20.32
N TYR A 165 -5.48 10.92 19.16
CA TYR A 165 -4.96 10.44 17.90
C TYR A 165 -4.57 11.56 16.94
N GLY A 166 -3.74 11.24 15.96
CA GLY A 166 -3.43 12.05 14.79
C GLY A 166 -3.74 11.29 13.51
N MET A 167 -4.13 12.00 12.46
CA MET A 167 -4.32 11.40 11.14
C MET A 167 -2.95 11.10 10.51
N PHE A 168 -2.85 9.98 9.82
CA PHE A 168 -1.68 9.56 9.08
C PHE A 168 -2.08 9.22 7.64
N PHE A 169 -1.65 10.04 6.70
CA PHE A 169 -1.92 9.90 5.28
C PHE A 169 -0.70 9.34 4.56
N VAL A 170 -0.92 8.40 3.66
CA VAL A 170 0.12 7.83 2.82
C VAL A 170 -0.35 7.76 1.39
N ASP A 171 0.40 8.36 0.49
CA ASP A 171 0.36 8.12 -0.95
C ASP A 171 1.63 7.34 -1.31
N ILE A 172 1.50 6.05 -1.61
CA ILE A 172 2.64 5.13 -1.71
C ILE A 172 3.48 5.31 -2.96
N ASN A 173 2.96 5.96 -3.98
CA ASN A 173 3.65 6.20 -5.26
C ASN A 173 3.77 7.70 -5.63
N GLY A 174 3.22 8.58 -4.81
CA GLY A 174 3.25 10.03 -5.00
C GLY A 174 2.66 10.46 -6.35
N LYS A 175 3.34 11.37 -7.06
CA LYS A 175 2.87 11.90 -8.35
C LYS A 175 2.60 10.87 -9.45
N LYS A 176 3.10 9.65 -9.31
CA LYS A 176 3.01 8.66 -10.39
C LYS A 176 1.59 8.17 -10.67
N GLY A 177 0.67 8.44 -9.75
CA GLY A 177 -0.71 7.98 -9.88
C GLY A 177 -0.88 6.46 -9.90
N PRO A 178 -2.10 6.01 -9.87
CA PRO A 178 -3.34 6.69 -10.33
C PRO A 178 -3.97 7.70 -9.36
N ASN A 179 -3.44 7.89 -8.14
CA ASN A 179 -3.92 8.79 -7.09
C ASN A 179 -5.39 8.50 -6.73
N ILE A 180 -5.65 7.26 -6.40
CA ILE A 180 -6.98 6.75 -6.04
C ILE A 180 -6.99 6.36 -4.57
N ILE A 181 -7.86 7.02 -3.81
CA ILE A 181 -8.07 6.73 -2.40
C ILE A 181 -8.54 5.28 -2.22
N GLY A 182 -7.83 4.55 -1.37
CA GLY A 182 -8.05 3.12 -1.16
C GLY A 182 -7.31 2.21 -2.14
N ARG A 183 -6.56 2.74 -3.09
CA ARG A 183 -5.77 1.96 -4.04
C ARG A 183 -4.26 2.15 -3.87
N ASP A 184 -3.81 3.38 -4.01
CA ASP A 184 -2.42 3.82 -3.80
C ASP A 184 -2.29 4.90 -2.72
N THR A 185 -3.42 5.35 -2.18
CA THR A 185 -3.50 6.40 -1.16
C THR A 185 -4.39 5.93 -0.02
N PHE A 186 -3.89 6.07 1.23
CA PHE A 186 -4.55 5.55 2.42
C PHE A 186 -4.52 6.58 3.55
N LEU A 187 -5.58 6.57 4.35
CA LEU A 187 -5.67 7.32 5.61
C LEU A 187 -5.83 6.34 6.77
N MET A 188 -5.05 6.56 7.81
CA MET A 188 -5.02 5.80 9.06
C MET A 188 -5.04 6.78 10.23
N GLU A 189 -5.24 6.29 11.42
CA GLU A 189 -5.10 7.07 12.65
C GLU A 189 -3.95 6.53 13.49
N LEU A 190 -3.00 7.40 13.85
CA LEU A 190 -1.97 7.10 14.82
C LEU A 190 -2.51 7.44 16.21
N TRP A 191 -2.84 6.41 16.95
CA TRP A 191 -3.33 6.51 18.32
C TRP A 191 -2.19 6.79 19.30
N SER A 192 -2.55 7.36 20.44
CA SER A 192 -1.56 7.72 21.49
C SER A 192 -0.76 6.53 22.03
N ASP A 193 -1.26 5.31 21.93
CA ASP A 193 -0.54 4.10 22.29
C ASP A 193 0.45 3.62 21.21
N GLY A 194 0.61 4.38 20.13
CA GLY A 194 1.52 4.08 19.03
C GLY A 194 0.95 3.15 17.96
N VAL A 195 -0.31 2.77 18.05
CA VAL A 195 -0.95 1.88 17.07
C VAL A 195 -1.57 2.68 15.93
N LEU A 196 -1.27 2.29 14.68
CA LEU A 196 -1.99 2.74 13.50
C LEU A 196 -3.22 1.86 13.29
N ASP A 197 -4.39 2.47 13.31
CA ASP A 197 -5.66 1.76 13.10
C ASP A 197 -6.68 2.73 12.46
N LEU A 198 -7.94 2.34 12.50
CA LEU A 198 -9.06 3.09 11.96
C LEU A 198 -9.57 4.16 12.92
N PRO A 199 -10.33 5.11 12.38
CA PRO A 199 -11.22 5.93 13.19
C PRO A 199 -12.09 5.08 14.10
N LYS A 200 -12.25 5.54 15.34
CA LYS A 200 -13.02 4.86 16.39
C LYS A 200 -12.40 3.59 16.98
N VAL A 201 -11.38 2.97 16.38
CA VAL A 201 -10.68 1.82 16.96
C VAL A 201 -9.63 2.29 17.97
N SER A 202 -10.09 2.99 19.00
CA SER A 202 -9.22 3.56 20.04
C SER A 202 -8.55 2.49 20.91
N PRO A 203 -7.51 2.83 21.68
CA PRO A 203 -6.89 1.92 22.66
C PRO A 203 -7.92 1.29 23.61
N ALA A 204 -8.89 2.08 24.09
CA ALA A 204 -9.96 1.58 24.96
C ALA A 204 -10.84 0.56 24.22
N CYS A 205 -11.24 0.85 22.99
CA CYS A 205 -12.02 -0.07 22.17
C CYS A 205 -11.28 -1.39 21.93
N ARG A 206 -9.98 -1.34 21.59
CA ARG A 206 -9.16 -2.54 21.38
C ARG A 206 -9.04 -3.39 22.65
N THR A 207 -8.93 -2.76 23.83
CA THR A 207 -8.88 -3.46 25.12
C THR A 207 -10.21 -4.14 25.44
N LEU A 208 -11.34 -3.49 25.13
CA LEU A 208 -12.68 -4.02 25.37
C LEU A 208 -13.14 -5.03 24.30
N GLY A 209 -12.50 -5.02 23.12
CA GLY A 209 -12.91 -5.82 21.95
C GLY A 209 -14.16 -5.31 21.25
N VAL A 210 -14.73 -4.20 21.72
CA VAL A 210 -15.95 -3.58 21.19
C VAL A 210 -15.82 -2.04 21.16
N CYS A 211 -16.52 -1.40 20.23
CA CYS A 211 -16.60 0.05 20.13
C CYS A 211 -17.98 0.45 19.60
N ASP A 212 -18.63 1.42 20.23
CA ASP A 212 -19.99 1.88 19.87
C ASP A 212 -21.03 0.73 19.74
N GLY A 213 -20.84 -0.39 20.48
CA GLY A 213 -21.71 -1.55 20.43
C GLY A 213 -21.33 -2.62 19.42
N ASP A 214 -20.38 -2.34 18.51
CA ASP A 214 -19.90 -3.27 17.50
C ASP A 214 -18.55 -3.89 17.89
N SER A 215 -18.28 -5.13 17.45
CA SER A 215 -16.94 -5.71 17.57
C SER A 215 -15.94 -4.98 16.69
N ILE A 216 -14.66 -5.00 17.07
CA ILE A 216 -13.58 -4.39 16.27
C ILE A 216 -13.56 -4.95 14.84
N GLU A 217 -13.78 -6.26 14.70
CA GLU A 217 -13.89 -6.91 13.40
C GLU A 217 -15.10 -6.40 12.60
N ALA A 218 -16.25 -6.20 13.23
CA ALA A 218 -17.43 -5.66 12.57
C ALA A 218 -17.18 -4.21 12.09
N ILE A 219 -16.54 -3.37 12.91
CA ILE A 219 -16.18 -1.99 12.53
C ILE A 219 -15.24 -1.99 11.33
N ARG A 220 -14.25 -2.88 11.31
CA ARG A 220 -13.32 -3.03 10.19
C ARG A 220 -13.99 -3.64 8.95
N ASN A 221 -14.98 -4.54 9.14
CA ASN A 221 -15.75 -5.19 8.07
C ASN A 221 -16.91 -4.36 7.53
N THR A 222 -17.28 -3.24 8.14
CA THR A 222 -18.21 -2.27 7.51
C THR A 222 -17.68 -1.76 6.17
N GLY A 223 -16.71 -2.42 5.65
CA GLY A 223 -15.86 -2.18 4.49
C GLY A 223 -16.45 -2.37 3.10
N THR A 224 -17.73 -2.75 2.93
CA THR A 224 -18.45 -2.53 1.66
C THR A 224 -18.50 -1.04 1.28
N ALA A 225 -18.17 -0.18 2.21
CA ALA A 225 -18.04 1.25 2.02
C ALA A 225 -16.68 1.73 1.47
N CYS A 226 -15.69 0.84 1.27
CA CYS A 226 -14.46 1.21 0.56
C CYS A 226 -14.75 1.67 -0.87
N GLU A 227 -15.74 1.08 -1.53
CA GLU A 227 -16.15 1.40 -2.90
C GLU A 227 -17.05 2.64 -3.02
N GLY A 228 -17.57 3.16 -1.91
CA GLY A 228 -18.52 4.28 -1.91
C GLY A 228 -17.88 5.65 -2.09
N SER A 229 -18.71 6.67 -2.35
CA SER A 229 -18.29 8.06 -2.63
C SER A 229 -18.33 8.99 -1.42
N THR A 230 -18.44 8.48 -0.20
CA THR A 230 -18.55 9.32 1.00
C THR A 230 -17.19 9.72 1.55
N THR A 231 -17.14 10.86 2.25
CA THR A 231 -15.91 11.46 2.81
C THR A 231 -15.09 10.54 3.72
N TYR A 232 -15.69 9.45 4.23
CA TYR A 232 -15.05 8.50 5.15
C TYR A 232 -14.65 7.16 4.50
N THR A 233 -14.86 6.98 3.20
CA THR A 233 -14.57 5.72 2.51
C THR A 233 -13.09 5.38 2.45
N HIS A 234 -12.23 6.39 2.37
CA HIS A 234 -10.79 6.22 2.33
C HIS A 234 -10.21 5.50 3.57
N GLN A 235 -10.78 5.74 4.76
CA GLN A 235 -10.33 5.08 5.99
C GLN A 235 -10.73 3.60 6.03
N ARG A 236 -11.85 3.26 5.41
CA ARG A 236 -12.39 1.89 5.41
C ARG A 236 -11.65 0.96 4.45
N CYS A 237 -11.00 1.50 3.42
CA CYS A 237 -10.15 0.69 2.54
C CYS A 237 -8.95 0.13 3.30
N PHE A 238 -8.32 0.92 4.16
CA PHE A 238 -7.25 0.44 5.02
C PHE A 238 -7.74 -0.65 6.00
N ALA A 239 -8.94 -0.49 6.55
CA ALA A 239 -9.59 -1.50 7.39
C ALA A 239 -9.72 -2.85 6.70
N ASN A 240 -10.24 -2.80 5.48
CA ASN A 240 -10.44 -3.99 4.67
C ASN A 240 -9.12 -4.74 4.46
N ILE A 241 -8.04 -4.01 4.17
CA ILE A 241 -6.70 -4.58 4.03
C ILE A 241 -6.23 -5.23 5.33
N LEU A 242 -6.42 -4.59 6.49
CA LEU A 242 -6.05 -5.17 7.80
C LEU A 242 -6.79 -6.46 8.10
N ASN A 243 -8.10 -6.51 7.85
CA ASN A 243 -8.93 -7.69 8.10
C ASN A 243 -8.66 -8.84 7.11
N ASN A 244 -8.21 -8.53 5.90
CA ASN A 244 -7.91 -9.51 4.86
C ASN A 244 -6.43 -9.87 4.78
N ASN A 245 -5.71 -9.92 5.91
CA ASN A 245 -4.30 -10.30 5.98
C ASN A 245 -3.41 -9.56 4.98
N TRP A 246 -3.58 -8.25 4.86
CA TRP A 246 -2.85 -7.43 3.91
C TRP A 246 -3.12 -7.82 2.44
N GLU A 247 -4.35 -8.13 2.10
CA GLU A 247 -4.80 -8.34 0.72
C GLU A 247 -5.80 -7.25 0.31
N MET A 248 -5.68 -6.79 -0.94
CA MET A 248 -6.60 -5.83 -1.56
C MET A 248 -7.62 -6.60 -2.41
N ASN A 249 -8.73 -6.99 -1.80
CA ASN A 249 -9.77 -7.85 -2.39
C ASN A 249 -10.94 -7.08 -3.02
N TYR A 250 -10.76 -5.79 -3.31
CA TYR A 250 -11.73 -4.89 -3.91
C TYR A 250 -11.20 -4.23 -5.18
#